data_c46772f3af58b317ec455bae01bca15c
#
_entry.id   c46772f3af58b317ec455bae01bca15c
#
_cell.length_a   1.000
_cell.length_b   1.000
_cell.length_c   1.000
_cell.angle_alpha   90.00
_cell.angle_beta   90.00
_cell.angle_gamma   90.00
#
_symmetry.space_group_name_H-M   'P 1'
#
loop_
_entity.id
_entity.type
_entity.pdbx_description
1 polymer ?
#
loop_
_entity_poly.entity_id
_entity_poly.type
_entity_poly.pdbx_seq_one_letter_code
_entity_poly.pdbx_strand_id
1 'polypeptide(L)'
;MTVIIGAAWILFGGYTLIFKALIAVILGGALIGFGVHFVPVGGAPAAMGQSPGIATGVAMLAAGAGLAGLFGGAFAVPLGLVTSVIAGGIGGALMMAITCLFVTLIYTYAMGIPSASGKVKVDPITGDTQAEFKSQGTEGHGLPFSSFVGGVIGGFLGGFGGTLIYYALLMVYEAKLPTLLSASSATAVVPVAVSLAGIFAIGMFLVNAVLAAYNITGTTEGFHDPKFARFPRAIVATLAASAVCGIVAILVAA
;
A
#
# COMPACT_ATOMS: atom_id res chain seq x y z
N MET A 1 14.46 2.97 19.25
CA MET A 1 13.49 3.10 18.15
C MET A 1 12.27 3.94 18.52
N THR A 2 11.80 3.88 19.74
CA THR A 2 10.81 4.81 20.35
C THR A 2 11.24 6.29 20.24
N VAL A 3 12.55 6.53 20.23
CA VAL A 3 13.15 7.86 20.17
C VAL A 3 12.95 8.54 18.80
N ILE A 4 13.00 7.79 17.70
CA ILE A 4 12.92 8.39 16.34
C ILE A 4 11.49 8.81 15.99
N ILE A 5 10.49 8.02 16.35
CA ILE A 5 9.08 8.36 16.09
C ILE A 5 8.56 9.31 17.18
N GLY A 6 9.02 9.16 18.42
CA GLY A 6 8.85 10.17 19.46
C GLY A 6 9.48 11.51 19.04
N ALA A 7 10.66 11.48 18.42
CA ALA A 7 11.30 12.69 17.91
C ALA A 7 10.52 13.36 16.75
N ALA A 8 9.90 12.56 15.85
CA ALA A 8 9.02 13.14 14.82
C ALA A 8 7.79 13.83 15.45
N TRP A 9 7.17 13.24 16.48
CA TRP A 9 6.09 13.86 17.23
C TRP A 9 6.57 15.03 18.11
N ILE A 10 7.80 14.99 18.61
CA ILE A 10 8.44 16.06 19.41
C ILE A 10 8.87 17.22 18.49
N LEU A 11 9.38 16.94 17.29
CA LEU A 11 9.73 17.98 16.31
C LEU A 11 8.52 18.81 15.87
N PHE A 12 7.31 18.21 15.93
CA PHE A 12 6.04 18.92 15.73
C PHE A 12 5.42 19.43 17.04
N GLY A 13 6.19 19.49 18.12
CA GLY A 13 5.75 20.00 19.41
C GLY A 13 5.22 21.43 19.29
N GLY A 14 3.93 21.64 19.48
CA GLY A 14 3.23 22.91 19.29
C GLY A 14 2.16 22.88 18.20
N TYR A 15 2.19 21.91 17.28
CA TYR A 15 1.13 21.75 16.28
C TYR A 15 -0.09 21.02 16.85
N THR A 16 -1.27 21.39 16.36
CA THR A 16 -2.53 20.75 16.76
C THR A 16 -2.58 19.30 16.31
N LEU A 17 -3.43 18.48 16.96
CA LEU A 17 -3.68 17.09 16.56
C LEU A 17 -4.04 16.97 15.07
N ILE A 18 -4.86 17.89 14.56
CA ILE A 18 -5.28 17.97 13.16
C ILE A 18 -4.09 18.08 12.21
N PHE A 19 -3.15 18.99 12.50
CA PHE A 19 -1.97 19.19 11.66
C PHE A 19 -1.05 17.97 11.66
N LYS A 20 -0.85 17.37 12.83
CA LYS A 20 -0.07 16.11 12.96
C LYS A 20 -0.70 14.98 12.16
N ALA A 21 -2.02 14.85 12.25
CA ALA A 21 -2.76 13.84 11.50
C ALA A 21 -2.66 14.07 9.97
N LEU A 22 -2.77 15.32 9.53
CA LEU A 22 -2.65 15.64 8.11
C LEU A 22 -1.26 15.25 7.56
N ILE A 23 -0.19 15.57 8.29
CA ILE A 23 1.17 15.17 7.91
C ILE A 23 1.29 13.64 7.86
N ALA A 24 0.77 12.93 8.85
CA ALA A 24 0.81 11.46 8.87
C ALA A 24 0.04 10.85 7.70
N VAL A 25 -1.11 11.42 7.33
CA VAL A 25 -1.89 11.00 6.15
C VAL A 25 -1.11 11.23 4.86
N ILE A 26 -0.48 12.39 4.70
CA ILE A 26 0.33 12.71 3.51
C ILE A 26 1.52 11.75 3.39
N LEU A 27 2.24 11.52 4.48
CA LEU A 27 3.36 10.59 4.51
C LEU A 27 2.91 9.15 4.25
N GLY A 28 1.80 8.73 4.85
CA GLY A 28 1.22 7.41 4.62
C GLY A 28 0.86 7.18 3.15
N GLY A 29 0.24 8.16 2.51
CA GLY A 29 -0.08 8.09 1.08
C GLY A 29 1.15 8.05 0.18
N ALA A 30 2.19 8.81 0.50
CA ALA A 30 3.47 8.75 -0.22
C ALA A 30 4.13 7.37 -0.08
N LEU A 31 4.09 6.76 1.12
CA LEU A 31 4.60 5.41 1.35
C LEU A 31 3.83 4.35 0.55
N ILE A 32 2.51 4.49 0.43
CA ILE A 32 1.69 3.61 -0.43
C ILE A 32 2.13 3.76 -1.89
N GLY A 33 2.20 4.97 -2.40
CA GLY A 33 2.64 5.23 -3.77
C GLY A 33 4.05 4.71 -4.04
N PHE A 34 4.95 4.86 -3.07
CA PHE A 34 6.29 4.29 -3.13
C PHE A 34 6.24 2.75 -3.15
N GLY A 35 5.51 2.15 -2.23
CA GLY A 35 5.37 0.69 -2.11
C GLY A 35 4.86 0.04 -3.40
N VAL A 36 3.90 0.66 -4.07
CA VAL A 36 3.34 0.15 -5.33
C VAL A 36 4.39 0.02 -6.44
N HIS A 37 5.43 0.86 -6.45
CA HIS A 37 6.51 0.74 -7.43
C HIS A 37 7.36 -0.53 -7.24
N PHE A 38 7.39 -1.10 -6.06
CA PHE A 38 8.09 -2.36 -5.79
C PHE A 38 7.23 -3.59 -6.10
N VAL A 39 5.91 -3.45 -6.06
CA VAL A 39 5.00 -4.57 -6.30
C VAL A 39 5.12 -5.04 -7.75
N PRO A 40 5.29 -6.35 -7.98
CA PRO A 40 5.30 -6.89 -9.34
C PRO A 40 3.93 -6.70 -9.99
N VAL A 41 3.95 -6.15 -11.19
CA VAL A 41 2.76 -5.89 -11.98
C VAL A 41 2.96 -6.62 -13.27
N GLY A 42 2.28 -7.67 -13.55
CA GLY A 42 2.54 -8.17 -14.80
C GLY A 42 1.84 -9.32 -15.39
N GLY A 43 2.14 -9.51 -16.64
CA GLY A 43 1.75 -10.62 -17.45
C GLY A 43 0.32 -10.56 -17.95
N ALA A 44 -0.28 -11.72 -18.17
CA ALA A 44 -1.62 -11.80 -18.70
C ALA A 44 -2.70 -11.14 -17.82
N PRO A 45 -2.63 -11.16 -16.48
CA PRO A 45 -3.52 -10.35 -15.66
C PRO A 45 -3.39 -8.86 -15.93
N ALA A 46 -2.18 -8.36 -16.17
CA ALA A 46 -1.97 -6.97 -16.58
C ALA A 46 -2.47 -6.73 -18.00
N ALA A 47 -2.26 -7.65 -18.92
CA ALA A 47 -2.76 -7.56 -20.28
C ALA A 47 -4.29 -7.60 -20.35
N MET A 48 -4.94 -8.42 -19.54
CA MET A 48 -6.40 -8.43 -19.39
C MET A 48 -6.93 -7.18 -18.71
N GLY A 49 -6.17 -6.60 -17.80
CA GLY A 49 -6.48 -5.34 -17.14
C GLY A 49 -6.18 -4.10 -18.01
N GLN A 50 -5.56 -4.28 -19.17
CA GLN A 50 -5.17 -3.13 -20.00
C GLN A 50 -6.31 -2.42 -20.69
N SER A 51 -7.47 -3.01 -20.82
CA SER A 51 -8.57 -2.30 -21.47
C SER A 51 -9.49 -1.52 -20.54
N PRO A 52 -9.56 -1.71 -19.22
CA PRO A 52 -9.73 -0.60 -18.26
C PRO A 52 -8.47 -0.27 -17.47
N GLY A 53 -7.37 -0.84 -17.80
CA GLY A 53 -6.05 -0.45 -17.37
C GLY A 53 -5.33 -1.44 -16.45
N ILE A 54 -4.05 -1.63 -16.74
CA ILE A 54 -3.02 -2.16 -15.85
C ILE A 54 -3.16 -1.61 -14.42
N ALA A 55 -3.55 -0.35 -14.30
CA ALA A 55 -3.87 0.31 -13.05
C ALA A 55 -4.85 -0.50 -12.19
N THR A 56 -5.81 -1.20 -12.76
CA THR A 56 -6.82 -1.96 -12.00
C THR A 56 -6.21 -3.21 -11.35
N GLY A 57 -5.40 -3.98 -12.07
CA GLY A 57 -4.74 -5.18 -11.53
C GLY A 57 -3.77 -4.86 -10.41
N VAL A 58 -2.93 -3.84 -10.60
CA VAL A 58 -2.00 -3.35 -9.57
C VAL A 58 -2.73 -2.79 -8.38
N ALA A 59 -3.77 -1.99 -8.60
CA ALA A 59 -4.56 -1.43 -7.52
C ALA A 59 -5.26 -2.54 -6.70
N MET A 60 -5.77 -3.58 -7.33
CA MET A 60 -6.36 -4.72 -6.62
C MET A 60 -5.35 -5.49 -5.79
N LEU A 61 -4.14 -5.75 -6.31
CA LEU A 61 -3.06 -6.40 -5.57
C LEU A 61 -2.58 -5.52 -4.42
N ALA A 62 -2.33 -4.25 -4.69
CA ALA A 62 -1.91 -3.29 -3.69
C ALA A 62 -3.01 -3.05 -2.63
N ALA A 63 -4.27 -3.01 -3.03
CA ALA A 63 -5.39 -2.89 -2.11
C ALA A 63 -5.53 -4.15 -1.24
N GLY A 64 -5.39 -5.34 -1.80
CA GLY A 64 -5.41 -6.59 -1.04
C GLY A 64 -4.30 -6.64 0.01
N ALA A 65 -3.07 -6.33 -0.38
CA ALA A 65 -1.94 -6.24 0.52
C ALA A 65 -2.13 -5.12 1.57
N GLY A 66 -2.65 -3.99 1.15
CA GLY A 66 -2.94 -2.86 2.03
C GLY A 66 -4.04 -3.16 3.04
N LEU A 67 -5.10 -3.84 2.63
CA LEU A 67 -6.16 -4.28 3.53
C LEU A 67 -5.64 -5.25 4.58
N ALA A 68 -4.85 -6.25 4.19
CA ALA A 68 -4.24 -7.17 5.15
C ALA A 68 -3.31 -6.44 6.12
N GLY A 69 -2.53 -5.47 5.63
CA GLY A 69 -1.70 -4.60 6.44
C GLY A 69 -2.53 -3.72 7.38
N LEU A 70 -3.59 -3.11 6.87
CA LEU A 70 -4.48 -2.26 7.66
C LEU A 70 -5.12 -3.04 8.81
N PHE A 71 -5.63 -4.25 8.56
CA PHE A 71 -6.20 -5.09 9.61
C PHE A 71 -5.16 -5.44 10.67
N GLY A 72 -3.95 -5.90 10.26
CA GLY A 72 -2.88 -6.18 11.20
C GLY A 72 -2.50 -4.98 12.06
N GLY A 73 -2.41 -3.81 11.44
CA GLY A 73 -2.15 -2.55 12.13
C GLY A 73 -3.28 -2.12 13.06
N ALA A 74 -4.53 -2.26 12.63
CA ALA A 74 -5.70 -1.87 13.43
C ALA A 74 -5.81 -2.69 14.72
N PHE A 75 -5.54 -4.00 14.67
CA PHE A 75 -5.49 -4.84 15.88
C PHE A 75 -4.38 -4.43 16.86
N ALA A 76 -3.32 -3.82 16.37
CA ALA A 76 -2.18 -3.39 17.18
C ALA A 76 -2.33 -1.96 17.74
N VAL A 77 -3.40 -1.23 17.42
CA VAL A 77 -3.62 0.15 17.90
C VAL A 77 -3.49 0.31 19.41
N PRO A 78 -4.01 -0.58 20.26
CA PRO A 78 -3.83 -0.46 21.69
C PRO A 78 -2.37 -0.51 22.17
N LEU A 79 -1.46 -1.02 21.33
CA LEU A 79 -0.02 -1.11 21.61
C LEU A 79 0.76 0.13 21.13
N GLY A 80 0.05 1.13 20.61
CA GLY A 80 0.60 2.42 20.16
C GLY A 80 1.02 2.46 18.69
N LEU A 81 1.33 3.67 18.23
CA LEU A 81 1.61 3.97 16.81
C LEU A 81 2.70 3.08 16.21
N VAL A 82 3.83 2.95 16.88
CA VAL A 82 4.99 2.22 16.33
C VAL A 82 4.64 0.77 16.08
N THR A 83 4.02 0.13 17.06
CA THR A 83 3.62 -1.28 16.96
C THR A 83 2.56 -1.46 15.89
N SER A 84 1.58 -0.55 15.81
CA SER A 84 0.54 -0.58 14.79
C SER A 84 1.12 -0.52 13.37
N VAL A 85 1.95 0.46 13.08
CA VAL A 85 2.48 0.64 11.71
C VAL A 85 3.44 -0.48 11.30
N ILE A 86 4.20 -1.04 12.25
CA ILE A 86 5.05 -2.20 12.00
C ILE A 86 4.18 -3.45 11.75
N ALA A 87 3.17 -3.69 12.57
CA ALA A 87 2.24 -4.80 12.37
C ALA A 87 1.52 -4.70 11.03
N GLY A 88 1.10 -3.49 10.64
CA GLY A 88 0.53 -3.23 9.33
C GLY A 88 1.51 -3.50 8.19
N GLY A 89 2.75 -3.07 8.33
CA GLY A 89 3.81 -3.36 7.36
C GLY A 89 4.06 -4.86 7.21
N ILE A 90 4.15 -5.59 8.32
CA ILE A 90 4.34 -7.05 8.30
C ILE A 90 3.13 -7.74 7.65
N GLY A 91 1.90 -7.33 7.99
CA GLY A 91 0.68 -7.88 7.38
C GLY A 91 0.66 -7.71 5.87
N GLY A 92 1.01 -6.52 5.38
CA GLY A 92 1.12 -6.23 3.95
C GLY A 92 2.23 -7.04 3.27
N ALA A 93 3.40 -7.17 3.91
CA ALA A 93 4.51 -7.97 3.41
C ALA A 93 4.14 -9.46 3.29
N LEU A 94 3.51 -10.01 4.32
CA LEU A 94 3.07 -11.42 4.33
C LEU A 94 2.03 -11.69 3.25
N MET A 95 1.05 -10.80 3.09
CA MET A 95 0.04 -10.93 2.04
C MET A 95 0.67 -10.96 0.65
N MET A 96 1.63 -10.07 0.39
CA MET A 96 2.36 -10.06 -0.88
C MET A 96 3.21 -11.30 -1.08
N ALA A 97 3.91 -11.77 -0.04
CA ALA A 97 4.69 -12.99 -0.09
C ALA A 97 3.82 -14.21 -0.45
N ILE A 98 2.69 -14.36 0.23
CA ILE A 98 1.72 -15.43 -0.02
C ILE A 98 1.19 -15.33 -1.46
N THR A 99 0.76 -14.15 -1.88
CA THR A 99 0.23 -13.93 -3.24
C THR A 99 1.26 -14.29 -4.30
N CYS A 100 2.49 -13.79 -4.17
CA CYS A 100 3.56 -14.09 -5.12
C CYS A 100 3.92 -15.58 -5.14
N LEU A 101 3.95 -16.23 -3.96
CA LEU A 101 4.21 -17.66 -3.86
C LEU A 101 3.13 -18.47 -4.60
N PHE A 102 1.86 -18.23 -4.34
CA PHE A 102 0.77 -18.94 -4.99
C PHE A 102 0.71 -18.68 -6.49
N VAL A 103 0.93 -17.43 -6.92
CA VAL A 103 1.04 -17.11 -8.34
C VAL A 103 2.15 -17.91 -9.00
N THR A 104 3.33 -17.97 -8.39
CA THR A 104 4.46 -18.75 -8.92
C THR A 104 4.14 -20.25 -8.98
N LEU A 105 3.53 -20.82 -7.94
CA LEU A 105 3.10 -22.23 -7.94
C LEU A 105 2.10 -22.54 -9.05
N ILE A 106 1.09 -21.69 -9.23
CA ILE A 106 0.08 -21.85 -10.29
C ILE A 106 0.75 -21.83 -11.66
N TYR A 107 1.68 -20.91 -11.91
CA TYR A 107 2.36 -20.81 -13.19
C TYR A 107 3.33 -21.96 -13.46
N THR A 108 4.09 -22.35 -12.45
CA THR A 108 5.07 -23.45 -12.57
C THR A 108 4.37 -24.77 -12.91
N TYR A 109 3.22 -25.04 -12.32
CA TYR A 109 2.47 -26.26 -12.55
C TYR A 109 1.42 -26.15 -13.67
N ALA A 110 1.48 -25.08 -14.46
CA ALA A 110 0.64 -24.87 -15.64
C ALA A 110 -0.87 -25.09 -15.38
N MET A 111 -1.36 -24.57 -14.28
CA MET A 111 -2.78 -24.72 -13.88
C MET A 111 -3.75 -23.89 -14.74
N GLY A 112 -3.45 -23.72 -16.02
CA GLY A 112 -4.31 -23.03 -16.99
C GLY A 112 -4.30 -21.52 -16.93
N ILE A 113 -3.46 -20.92 -16.11
CA ILE A 113 -3.32 -19.46 -15.97
C ILE A 113 -2.02 -19.02 -16.65
N PRO A 114 -2.06 -18.02 -17.54
CA PRO A 114 -0.87 -17.50 -18.18
C PRO A 114 0.10 -16.90 -17.15
N SER A 115 1.38 -17.14 -17.34
CA SER A 115 2.39 -16.63 -16.42
C SER A 115 2.54 -15.11 -16.48
N ALA A 116 2.91 -14.55 -15.35
CA ALA A 116 3.28 -13.14 -15.26
C ALA A 116 4.55 -12.86 -16.06
N SER A 117 4.60 -11.71 -16.68
CA SER A 117 5.68 -11.32 -17.54
C SER A 117 6.91 -10.83 -16.77
N GLY A 118 8.03 -11.53 -16.87
CA GLY A 118 9.31 -10.92 -16.63
C GLY A 118 9.99 -10.65 -17.96
N LYS A 119 10.35 -9.43 -18.27
CA LYS A 119 11.18 -9.11 -19.45
C LYS A 119 12.65 -9.41 -19.22
N VAL A 120 12.99 -9.84 -18.04
CA VAL A 120 14.34 -10.23 -17.64
C VAL A 120 14.58 -11.65 -18.06
N LYS A 121 15.63 -11.90 -18.83
CA LYS A 121 15.99 -13.27 -19.26
C LYS A 121 16.56 -14.10 -18.13
N VAL A 122 17.21 -13.46 -17.17
CA VAL A 122 17.88 -14.08 -16.03
C VAL A 122 17.50 -13.30 -14.78
N ASP A 123 17.12 -14.00 -13.72
CA ASP A 123 16.87 -13.33 -12.42
C ASP A 123 18.18 -12.71 -11.90
N PRO A 124 18.21 -11.41 -11.63
CA PRO A 124 19.44 -10.73 -11.22
C PRO A 124 19.88 -11.06 -9.79
N ILE A 125 19.06 -11.72 -9.00
CA ILE A 125 19.40 -12.11 -7.63
C ILE A 125 19.87 -13.55 -7.58
N THR A 126 19.10 -14.48 -8.18
CA THR A 126 19.43 -15.90 -8.14
C THR A 126 20.28 -16.38 -9.31
N GLY A 127 20.28 -15.64 -10.42
CA GLY A 127 20.94 -16.07 -11.65
C GLY A 127 20.17 -17.08 -12.47
N ASP A 128 18.94 -17.45 -12.04
CA ASP A 128 18.14 -18.45 -12.73
C ASP A 128 17.58 -17.92 -14.06
N THR A 129 17.54 -18.79 -15.07
CA THR A 129 16.91 -18.43 -16.34
C THR A 129 15.38 -18.44 -16.22
N GLN A 130 14.73 -17.47 -16.85
CA GLN A 130 13.27 -17.33 -16.83
C GLN A 130 12.59 -18.11 -17.98
N ALA A 131 13.36 -18.92 -18.73
CA ALA A 131 12.86 -19.62 -19.93
C ALA A 131 11.74 -20.61 -19.63
N GLU A 132 11.76 -21.21 -18.45
CA GLU A 132 10.79 -22.21 -18.00
C GLU A 132 9.40 -21.64 -17.72
N PHE A 133 9.31 -20.33 -17.50
CA PHE A 133 8.08 -19.64 -17.12
C PHE A 133 7.43 -18.90 -18.28
N LYS A 134 7.76 -19.26 -19.52
CA LYS A 134 7.15 -18.65 -20.72
C LYS A 134 5.69 -19.03 -20.86
N SER A 135 4.82 -18.04 -21.05
CA SER A 135 3.45 -18.28 -21.45
C SER A 135 3.25 -18.09 -22.96
N GLN A 136 2.30 -18.81 -23.53
CA GLN A 136 1.94 -18.64 -24.94
C GLN A 136 1.43 -17.21 -25.20
N GLY A 137 1.92 -16.59 -26.27
CA GLY A 137 1.45 -15.30 -26.76
C GLY A 137 1.93 -14.09 -25.99
N THR A 138 2.74 -14.27 -24.98
CA THR A 138 3.43 -13.18 -24.26
C THR A 138 4.91 -13.51 -24.13
N GLU A 139 5.78 -12.55 -24.19
CA GLU A 139 7.18 -12.72 -23.79
C GLU A 139 7.30 -12.78 -22.27
N GLY A 140 6.32 -13.40 -21.63
CA GLY A 140 6.15 -13.40 -20.21
C GLY A 140 6.76 -14.64 -19.57
N HIS A 141 7.36 -14.45 -18.43
CA HIS A 141 7.96 -15.46 -17.62
C HIS A 141 7.37 -15.38 -16.22
N GLY A 142 7.50 -16.41 -15.43
CA GLY A 142 7.07 -16.43 -14.04
C GLY A 142 7.60 -15.23 -13.24
N LEU A 143 7.26 -15.14 -11.96
CA LEU A 143 7.76 -14.10 -11.10
C LEU A 143 9.24 -14.37 -10.75
N PRO A 144 10.20 -13.61 -11.24
CA PRO A 144 11.58 -13.73 -10.79
C PRO A 144 11.67 -13.46 -9.30
N PHE A 145 12.69 -14.00 -8.65
CA PHE A 145 12.89 -13.82 -7.21
C PHE A 145 13.01 -12.34 -6.81
N SER A 146 13.60 -11.53 -7.66
CA SER A 146 13.66 -10.07 -7.49
C SER A 146 12.27 -9.43 -7.41
N SER A 147 11.32 -9.90 -8.21
CA SER A 147 9.92 -9.43 -8.15
C SER A 147 9.21 -9.89 -6.87
N PHE A 148 9.53 -11.09 -6.38
CA PHE A 148 9.05 -11.55 -5.09
C PHE A 148 9.55 -10.64 -3.96
N VAL A 149 10.86 -10.36 -3.92
CA VAL A 149 11.46 -9.45 -2.92
C VAL A 149 10.85 -8.05 -3.03
N GLY A 150 10.72 -7.53 -4.26
CA GLY A 150 10.05 -6.26 -4.51
C GLY A 150 8.61 -6.24 -4.00
N GLY A 151 7.85 -7.32 -4.25
CA GLY A 151 6.48 -7.46 -3.74
C GLY A 151 6.40 -7.40 -2.21
N VAL A 152 7.29 -8.09 -1.52
CA VAL A 152 7.37 -8.08 -0.04
C VAL A 152 7.70 -6.68 0.48
N ILE A 153 8.67 -6.00 -0.11
CA ILE A 153 9.02 -4.62 0.25
C ILE A 153 7.84 -3.68 -0.02
N GLY A 154 7.22 -3.78 -1.19
CA GLY A 154 6.08 -2.95 -1.56
C GLY A 154 4.86 -3.19 -0.65
N GLY A 155 4.59 -4.45 -0.31
CA GLY A 155 3.55 -4.82 0.65
C GLY A 155 3.80 -4.26 2.04
N PHE A 156 5.06 -4.31 2.51
CA PHE A 156 5.44 -3.70 3.79
C PHE A 156 5.18 -2.19 3.79
N LEU A 157 5.66 -1.48 2.77
CA LEU A 157 5.51 -0.02 2.68
C LEU A 157 4.04 0.38 2.54
N GLY A 158 3.27 -0.36 1.74
CA GLY A 158 1.83 -0.13 1.59
C GLY A 158 1.06 -0.35 2.88
N GLY A 159 1.28 -1.48 3.54
CA GLY A 159 0.64 -1.80 4.82
C GLY A 159 1.02 -0.82 5.93
N PHE A 160 2.29 -0.41 5.99
CA PHE A 160 2.77 0.61 6.91
C PHE A 160 2.07 1.95 6.65
N GLY A 161 2.06 2.40 5.38
CA GLY A 161 1.45 3.67 4.99
C GLY A 161 -0.06 3.71 5.23
N GLY A 162 -0.77 2.64 4.86
CA GLY A 162 -2.21 2.53 5.11
C GLY A 162 -2.56 2.55 6.60
N THR A 163 -1.79 1.84 7.42
CA THR A 163 -1.96 1.85 8.88
C THR A 163 -1.65 3.21 9.48
N LEU A 164 -0.65 3.91 8.97
CA LEU A 164 -0.32 5.27 9.43
C LEU A 164 -1.49 6.23 9.19
N ILE A 165 -2.12 6.16 8.01
CA ILE A 165 -3.33 6.93 7.71
C ILE A 165 -4.46 6.58 8.68
N TYR A 166 -4.73 5.29 8.84
CA TYR A 166 -5.78 4.80 9.73
C TYR A 166 -5.59 5.30 11.16
N TYR A 167 -4.40 5.10 11.71
CA TYR A 167 -4.08 5.50 13.09
C TYR A 167 -4.26 7.01 13.29
N ALA A 168 -3.75 7.80 12.36
CA ALA A 168 -3.83 9.25 12.43
C ALA A 168 -5.29 9.76 12.41
N LEU A 169 -6.12 9.21 11.52
CA LEU A 169 -7.53 9.56 11.43
C LEU A 169 -8.32 9.07 12.65
N LEU A 170 -8.04 7.87 13.13
CA LEU A 170 -8.67 7.32 14.33
C LEU A 170 -8.47 8.24 15.52
N MET A 171 -7.23 8.72 15.76
CA MET A 171 -6.95 9.65 16.84
C MET A 171 -7.73 10.96 16.71
N VAL A 172 -7.91 11.49 15.50
CA VAL A 172 -8.72 12.68 15.26
C VAL A 172 -10.19 12.41 15.56
N TYR A 173 -10.71 11.28 15.07
CA TYR A 173 -12.12 10.94 15.22
C TYR A 173 -12.48 10.63 16.68
N GLU A 174 -11.65 9.90 17.40
CA GLU A 174 -11.86 9.65 18.83
C GLU A 174 -11.84 10.94 19.66
N ALA A 175 -11.04 11.91 19.27
CA ALA A 175 -10.96 13.18 19.96
C ALA A 175 -12.11 14.15 19.62
N LYS A 176 -12.66 14.10 18.41
CA LYS A 176 -13.62 15.10 17.90
C LYS A 176 -15.07 14.63 17.85
N LEU A 177 -15.33 13.38 17.49
CA LEU A 177 -16.68 12.88 17.33
C LEU A 177 -17.55 12.92 18.60
N PRO A 178 -17.01 12.71 19.81
CA PRO A 178 -17.83 12.84 21.03
C PRO A 178 -18.52 14.19 21.14
N THR A 179 -17.79 15.27 20.82
CA THR A 179 -18.33 16.63 20.84
C THR A 179 -19.29 16.85 19.68
N LEU A 180 -18.93 16.43 18.47
CA LEU A 180 -19.74 16.63 17.26
C LEU A 180 -21.09 15.90 17.35
N LEU A 181 -21.10 14.70 17.89
CA LEU A 181 -22.31 13.86 18.00
C LEU A 181 -23.05 14.06 19.33
N SER A 182 -22.63 15.00 20.18
CA SER A 182 -23.18 15.23 21.53
C SER A 182 -23.32 13.90 22.30
N ALA A 183 -22.33 13.01 22.15
CA ALA A 183 -22.39 11.68 22.71
C ALA A 183 -22.24 11.71 24.23
N SER A 184 -23.04 10.91 24.93
CA SER A 184 -23.02 10.80 26.41
C SER A 184 -21.72 10.22 26.95
N SER A 185 -21.01 9.46 26.14
CA SER A 185 -19.68 8.93 26.48
C SER A 185 -18.78 8.81 25.24
N ALA A 186 -17.47 8.97 25.46
CA ALA A 186 -16.49 8.77 24.39
C ALA A 186 -16.55 7.34 23.80
N THR A 187 -16.83 6.35 24.64
CA THR A 187 -16.92 4.94 24.23
C THR A 187 -18.04 4.69 23.22
N ALA A 188 -19.13 5.46 23.27
CA ALA A 188 -20.26 5.30 22.37
C ALA A 188 -19.90 5.63 20.89
N VAL A 189 -18.88 6.43 20.65
CA VAL A 189 -18.47 6.84 19.32
C VAL A 189 -17.33 6.01 18.73
N VAL A 190 -16.69 5.15 19.52
CA VAL A 190 -15.55 4.33 19.05
C VAL A 190 -15.87 3.53 17.78
N PRO A 191 -17.03 2.83 17.67
CA PRO A 191 -17.34 2.09 16.44
C PRO A 191 -17.44 2.99 15.22
N VAL A 192 -17.97 4.21 15.37
CA VAL A 192 -18.07 5.20 14.29
C VAL A 192 -16.70 5.71 13.91
N ALA A 193 -15.87 6.04 14.89
CA ALA A 193 -14.48 6.49 14.67
C ALA A 193 -13.65 5.44 13.91
N VAL A 194 -13.73 4.18 14.36
CA VAL A 194 -13.03 3.05 13.70
C VAL A 194 -13.52 2.87 12.27
N SER A 195 -14.85 2.90 12.05
CA SER A 195 -15.43 2.74 10.72
C SER A 195 -15.02 3.86 9.77
N LEU A 196 -15.12 5.12 10.21
CA LEU A 196 -14.72 6.27 9.40
C LEU A 196 -13.22 6.24 9.09
N ALA A 197 -12.37 6.00 10.09
CA ALA A 197 -10.92 5.89 9.88
C ALA A 197 -10.59 4.78 8.89
N GLY A 198 -11.25 3.63 9.00
CA GLY A 198 -11.09 2.50 8.08
C GLY A 198 -11.50 2.84 6.65
N ILE A 199 -12.68 3.43 6.46
CA ILE A 199 -13.20 3.80 5.13
C ILE A 199 -12.27 4.80 4.45
N PHE A 200 -11.86 5.85 5.15
CA PHE A 200 -10.96 6.84 4.57
C PHE A 200 -9.56 6.30 4.32
N ALA A 201 -9.02 5.47 5.21
CA ALA A 201 -7.71 4.84 5.00
C ALA A 201 -7.71 3.92 3.77
N ILE A 202 -8.75 3.10 3.60
CA ILE A 202 -8.92 2.23 2.42
C ILE A 202 -9.08 3.08 1.16
N GLY A 203 -9.92 4.11 1.20
CA GLY A 203 -10.12 5.01 0.06
C GLY A 203 -8.83 5.70 -0.37
N MET A 204 -8.06 6.24 0.58
CA MET A 204 -6.77 6.87 0.29
C MET A 204 -5.72 5.87 -0.17
N PHE A 205 -5.74 4.64 0.36
CA PHE A 205 -4.89 3.57 -0.14
C PHE A 205 -5.15 3.31 -1.63
N LEU A 206 -6.42 3.16 -2.00
CA LEU A 206 -6.81 2.93 -3.39
C LEU A 206 -6.41 4.09 -4.30
N VAL A 207 -6.70 5.33 -3.91
CA VAL A 207 -6.32 6.53 -4.68
C VAL A 207 -4.81 6.55 -4.95
N ASN A 208 -4.00 6.38 -3.93
CA ASN A 208 -2.54 6.43 -4.06
C ASN A 208 -1.99 5.24 -4.86
N ALA A 209 -2.57 4.05 -4.68
CA ALA A 209 -2.19 2.86 -5.45
C ALA A 209 -2.52 3.03 -6.94
N VAL A 210 -3.69 3.57 -7.26
CA VAL A 210 -4.11 3.85 -8.65
C VAL A 210 -3.21 4.90 -9.30
N LEU A 211 -2.92 6.00 -8.61
CA LEU A 211 -2.02 7.05 -9.12
C LEU A 211 -0.62 6.50 -9.43
N ALA A 212 -0.07 5.70 -8.52
CA ALA A 212 1.21 5.04 -8.73
C ALA A 212 1.16 4.04 -9.89
N ALA A 213 0.09 3.26 -9.99
CA ALA A 213 -0.13 2.29 -11.06
C ALA A 213 -0.19 2.95 -12.44
N TYR A 214 -0.91 4.05 -12.58
CA TYR A 214 -0.92 4.83 -13.83
C TYR A 214 0.47 5.37 -14.21
N ASN A 215 1.31 5.67 -13.23
CA ASN A 215 2.67 6.12 -13.47
C ASN A 215 3.58 4.99 -13.98
N ILE A 216 3.33 3.76 -13.59
CA ILE A 216 4.18 2.59 -13.88
C ILE A 216 4.08 2.16 -15.35
N THR A 217 2.93 2.31 -15.99
CA THR A 217 2.72 2.02 -17.43
C THR A 217 3.20 0.64 -17.91
N GLY A 218 2.83 -0.40 -17.19
CA GLY A 218 2.84 -1.74 -17.76
C GLY A 218 4.10 -2.56 -17.68
N THR A 219 4.99 -2.24 -16.80
CA THR A 219 6.19 -3.01 -16.56
C THR A 219 6.14 -3.78 -15.24
N THR A 220 6.87 -4.86 -15.10
CA THR A 220 6.60 -5.88 -14.09
C THR A 220 7.80 -6.47 -13.37
N GLU A 221 8.94 -5.86 -13.52
CA GLU A 221 10.22 -6.48 -13.22
C GLU A 221 10.77 -6.15 -11.82
N GLY A 222 9.89 -5.88 -10.86
CA GLY A 222 10.31 -5.55 -9.50
C GLY A 222 11.10 -4.23 -9.47
N PHE A 223 12.11 -4.15 -8.65
CA PHE A 223 12.88 -2.91 -8.45
C PHE A 223 13.91 -2.60 -9.55
N HIS A 224 14.12 -3.47 -10.54
CA HIS A 224 14.97 -3.15 -11.72
C HIS A 224 14.23 -2.47 -12.84
N ASP A 225 12.94 -2.34 -12.71
CA ASP A 225 12.08 -1.86 -13.76
C ASP A 225 12.31 -0.38 -14.05
N PRO A 226 12.31 0.05 -15.34
CA PRO A 226 12.32 1.45 -15.73
C PRO A 226 11.24 2.32 -15.10
N LYS A 227 10.22 1.73 -14.51
CA LYS A 227 9.17 2.43 -13.75
C LYS A 227 9.72 3.36 -12.67
N PHE A 228 10.85 3.03 -12.08
CA PHE A 228 11.51 3.88 -11.09
C PHE A 228 12.04 5.20 -11.66
N ALA A 229 12.27 5.30 -12.97
CA ALA A 229 12.63 6.57 -13.59
C ALA A 229 11.53 7.64 -13.47
N ARG A 230 10.26 7.22 -13.35
CA ARG A 230 9.11 8.10 -13.20
C ARG A 230 8.65 8.28 -11.76
N PHE A 231 9.32 7.65 -10.84
CA PHE A 231 9.01 7.65 -9.41
C PHE A 231 8.78 9.05 -8.82
N PRO A 232 9.63 10.06 -9.06
CA PRO A 232 9.45 11.38 -8.47
C PRO A 232 8.07 11.99 -8.79
N ARG A 233 7.58 11.79 -10.02
CA ARG A 233 6.28 12.29 -10.45
C ARG A 233 5.12 11.62 -9.71
N ALA A 234 5.22 10.31 -9.49
CA ALA A 234 4.21 9.57 -8.73
C ALA A 234 4.16 10.03 -7.28
N ILE A 235 5.32 10.28 -6.67
CA ILE A 235 5.38 10.77 -5.28
C ILE A 235 4.73 12.14 -5.15
N VAL A 236 5.01 13.06 -6.06
CA VAL A 236 4.35 14.38 -6.03
C VAL A 236 2.82 14.23 -6.16
N ALA A 237 2.35 13.37 -7.07
CA ALA A 237 0.92 13.12 -7.24
C ALA A 237 0.28 12.51 -5.97
N THR A 238 0.94 11.53 -5.34
CA THR A 238 0.42 10.89 -4.12
C THR A 238 0.46 11.82 -2.92
N LEU A 239 1.46 12.67 -2.79
CA LEU A 239 1.51 13.73 -1.77
C LEU A 239 0.34 14.70 -1.93
N ALA A 240 0.10 15.20 -3.14
CA ALA A 240 -0.97 16.14 -3.44
C ALA A 240 -2.35 15.51 -3.20
N ALA A 241 -2.58 14.30 -3.72
CA ALA A 241 -3.84 13.59 -3.54
C ALA A 241 -4.11 13.28 -2.06
N SER A 242 -3.09 12.85 -1.32
CA SER A 242 -3.21 12.56 0.11
C SER A 242 -3.47 13.82 0.94
N ALA A 243 -2.91 14.96 0.54
CA ALA A 243 -3.20 16.24 1.19
C ALA A 243 -4.68 16.62 1.03
N VAL A 244 -5.21 16.55 -0.19
CA VAL A 244 -6.62 16.85 -0.47
C VAL A 244 -7.55 15.86 0.25
N CYS A 245 -7.32 14.57 0.08
CA CYS A 245 -8.13 13.54 0.74
C CYS A 245 -8.04 13.62 2.27
N GLY A 246 -6.85 13.92 2.80
CA GLY A 246 -6.64 14.09 4.23
C GLY A 246 -7.40 15.28 4.79
N ILE A 247 -7.41 16.41 4.09
CA ILE A 247 -8.22 17.58 4.48
C ILE A 247 -9.70 17.20 4.51
N VAL A 248 -10.21 16.55 3.45
CA VAL A 248 -11.63 16.13 3.41
C VAL A 248 -11.95 15.17 4.56
N ALA A 249 -11.11 14.17 4.80
CA ALA A 249 -11.32 13.22 5.90
C ALA A 249 -11.35 13.89 7.27
N ILE A 250 -10.46 14.85 7.51
CA ILE A 250 -10.39 15.58 8.77
C ILE A 250 -11.60 16.50 8.95
N LEU A 251 -12.04 17.16 7.88
CA LEU A 251 -13.20 18.06 7.92
C LEU A 251 -14.52 17.36 8.28
N VAL A 252 -14.62 16.05 8.05
CA VAL A 252 -15.80 15.25 8.46
C VAL A 252 -15.99 15.26 9.98
N ALA A 253 -14.93 15.50 10.75
CA ALA A 253 -14.97 15.53 12.22
C ALA A 253 -14.58 16.90 12.81
N ALA A 254 -14.51 17.95 12.00
CA ALA A 254 -14.09 19.29 12.41
C ALA A 254 -15.24 20.17 12.87
#